data_091a949608cb10bbec2a27e5666df10b
#
_entry.id   091a949608cb10bbec2a27e5666df10b
#
_cell.length_a   1.000
_cell.length_b   1.000
_cell.length_c   1.000
_cell.angle_alpha   90.00
_cell.angle_beta   90.00
_cell.angle_gamma   90.00
#
_symmetry.space_group_name_H-M   'P 1'
#
loop_
_entity.id
_entity.type
_entity.pdbx_description
1 polymer ?
#
loop_
_entity_poly.entity_id
_entity_poly.type
_entity_poly.pdbx_seq_one_letter_code
_entity_poly.pdbx_strand_id
1 'polypeptide(L)'
;MLPPLRSLLAFIVLLLMVQSSATVSAQSKFEKSKTMGFAIGTGYYLGEMNPNGHFKGRFQPGFGGFMRFNLNRRFGIRAAVHRTNLLYHDSDSNDPWIANRNLHFRNAITEGSVVAEFNYSRYQIGNTKDRFTGYLFAGLSLYSHMPEAEIDGIWYALQPLGTEGQGTSSANAGNRYATTGFAVPFGFGFKLNLGHFSALNFEWGMRRTWTDHLDDVAGYYASLAVLEEEAGQLSELLSESRIEREGNLEDPVGQMRGYNGLDDRFAVMSVSFTFRIDKSPTTCWER
;
A
#
# COMPACT_ATOMS: atom_id res chain seq x y z
N MET A 1 -16.19 12.24 16.74
CA MET A 1 -17.67 12.37 16.62
C MET A 1 -18.18 11.24 15.74
N LEU A 2 -18.93 10.29 16.29
CA LEU A 2 -19.57 9.23 15.52
C LEU A 2 -20.66 9.84 14.61
N PRO A 3 -20.78 9.41 13.35
CA PRO A 3 -21.85 9.89 12.48
C PRO A 3 -23.22 9.52 13.08
N PRO A 4 -24.23 10.36 12.91
CA PRO A 4 -25.53 10.14 13.51
C PRO A 4 -26.14 8.83 12.96
N LEU A 5 -26.69 8.02 13.85
CA LEU A 5 -27.28 6.69 13.60
C LEU A 5 -28.24 6.68 12.38
N ARG A 6 -28.84 7.82 12.06
CA ARG A 6 -29.70 8.01 10.88
C ARG A 6 -28.98 7.88 9.53
N SER A 7 -27.73 8.28 9.44
CA SER A 7 -26.95 8.15 8.18
C SER A 7 -26.50 6.70 7.95
N LEU A 8 -26.23 5.96 9.02
CA LEU A 8 -25.90 4.53 8.92
C LEU A 8 -27.11 3.70 8.49
N LEU A 9 -28.30 4.01 9.05
CA LEU A 9 -29.56 3.35 8.64
C LEU A 9 -29.93 3.67 7.18
N ALA A 10 -29.75 4.92 6.74
CA ALA A 10 -29.98 5.30 5.35
C ALA A 10 -29.06 4.56 4.37
N PHE A 11 -27.81 4.34 4.75
CA PHE A 11 -26.84 3.61 3.95
C PHE A 11 -27.20 2.11 3.86
N ILE A 12 -27.65 1.51 4.96
CA ILE A 12 -28.11 0.11 5.01
C ILE A 12 -29.40 -0.08 4.20
N VAL A 13 -30.35 0.85 4.26
CA VAL A 13 -31.60 0.83 3.45
C VAL A 13 -31.29 0.99 1.96
N LEU A 14 -30.35 1.86 1.60
CA LEU A 14 -29.90 2.01 0.22
C LEU A 14 -29.22 0.73 -0.32
N LEU A 15 -28.44 0.04 0.52
CA LEU A 15 -27.81 -1.24 0.19
C LEU A 15 -28.86 -2.36 -0.01
N LEU A 16 -29.95 -2.35 0.77
CA LEU A 16 -31.03 -3.32 0.68
C LEU A 16 -31.96 -3.07 -0.52
N MET A 17 -32.16 -1.81 -0.92
CA MET A 17 -32.97 -1.49 -2.11
C MET A 17 -32.30 -1.84 -3.45
N VAL A 18 -31.00 -2.00 -3.50
CA VAL A 18 -30.27 -2.45 -4.70
C VAL A 18 -30.49 -3.95 -4.99
N GLN A 19 -31.05 -4.72 -4.06
CA GLN A 19 -31.27 -6.16 -4.22
C GLN A 19 -32.58 -6.56 -4.92
N SER A 20 -33.50 -5.63 -5.20
CA SER A 20 -34.88 -5.98 -5.58
C SER A 20 -35.25 -5.91 -7.06
N SER A 21 -34.29 -5.96 -7.99
CA SER A 21 -34.62 -6.02 -9.42
C SER A 21 -33.72 -6.99 -10.22
N ALA A 22 -33.71 -8.26 -9.82
CA ALA A 22 -33.15 -9.32 -10.65
C ALA A 22 -34.26 -10.01 -11.45
N THR A 23 -34.59 -9.47 -12.62
CA THR A 23 -35.32 -10.23 -13.63
C THR A 23 -34.48 -11.42 -14.05
N VAL A 24 -35.00 -12.62 -13.84
CA VAL A 24 -34.41 -13.90 -14.27
C VAL A 24 -34.43 -13.94 -15.80
N SER A 25 -33.39 -13.42 -16.42
CA SER A 25 -33.07 -13.72 -17.81
C SER A 25 -32.30 -15.04 -17.83
N ALA A 26 -32.61 -15.92 -18.81
CA ALA A 26 -31.95 -17.21 -19.02
C ALA A 26 -30.42 -17.02 -19.05
N GLN A 27 -29.77 -17.23 -17.90
CA GLN A 27 -28.33 -17.04 -17.76
C GLN A 27 -27.64 -18.28 -18.32
N SER A 28 -26.81 -18.10 -19.32
CA SER A 28 -25.83 -19.12 -19.66
C SER A 28 -25.10 -19.53 -18.36
N LYS A 29 -25.16 -20.82 -18.05
CA LYS A 29 -24.64 -21.39 -16.80
C LYS A 29 -23.20 -20.91 -16.60
N PHE A 30 -22.98 -20.06 -15.58
CA PHE A 30 -21.64 -19.61 -15.23
C PHE A 30 -20.91 -20.76 -14.55
N GLU A 31 -19.75 -21.11 -15.05
CA GLU A 31 -18.86 -22.02 -14.37
C GLU A 31 -17.84 -21.22 -13.55
N LYS A 32 -17.75 -21.57 -12.27
CA LYS A 32 -16.71 -21.05 -11.39
C LYS A 32 -15.35 -21.31 -12.03
N SER A 33 -14.51 -20.29 -12.11
CA SER A 33 -13.20 -20.40 -12.74
C SER A 33 -12.09 -19.95 -11.82
N LYS A 34 -10.92 -20.56 -11.99
CA LYS A 34 -9.70 -20.17 -11.29
C LYS A 34 -8.74 -19.56 -12.28
N THR A 35 -8.15 -18.46 -11.87
CA THR A 35 -7.10 -17.80 -12.66
C THR A 35 -5.88 -17.55 -11.77
N MET A 36 -4.72 -17.57 -12.37
CA MET A 36 -3.47 -17.15 -11.73
C MET A 36 -2.81 -16.07 -12.57
N GLY A 37 -1.98 -15.28 -11.96
CA GLY A 37 -1.26 -14.25 -12.67
C GLY A 37 -0.05 -13.74 -11.90
N PHE A 38 0.79 -13.04 -12.63
CA PHE A 38 1.88 -12.27 -12.08
C PHE A 38 1.70 -10.80 -12.41
N ALA A 39 2.17 -9.94 -11.52
CA ALA A 39 2.08 -8.50 -11.63
C ALA A 39 3.47 -7.89 -11.54
N ILE A 40 3.69 -6.87 -12.35
CA ILE A 40 4.80 -5.93 -12.22
C ILE A 40 4.22 -4.54 -12.04
N GLY A 41 4.89 -3.71 -11.28
CA GLY A 41 4.34 -2.40 -11.00
C GLY A 41 5.31 -1.50 -10.27
N THR A 42 4.75 -0.50 -9.63
CA THR A 42 5.50 0.47 -8.87
C THR A 42 4.72 0.90 -7.66
N GLY A 43 5.43 1.18 -6.56
CA GLY A 43 4.88 1.75 -5.35
C GLY A 43 5.30 3.19 -5.15
N TYR A 44 4.50 3.95 -4.41
CA TYR A 44 4.86 5.25 -3.89
C TYR A 44 4.27 5.46 -2.49
N TYR A 45 4.98 6.24 -1.72
CA TYR A 45 4.68 6.55 -0.33
C TYR A 45 3.72 7.74 -0.20
N LEU A 46 2.86 7.70 0.81
CA LEU A 46 1.95 8.77 1.23
C LEU A 46 1.94 8.83 2.75
N GLY A 47 2.50 9.86 3.32
CA GLY A 47 2.61 10.12 4.74
C GLY A 47 3.23 11.49 4.96
N GLU A 48 3.91 11.68 6.06
CA GLU A 48 4.41 12.99 6.48
C GLU A 48 5.44 13.60 5.56
N MET A 49 6.32 12.77 4.99
CA MET A 49 7.30 13.25 4.01
C MET A 49 6.63 13.63 2.68
N ASN A 50 5.50 13.01 2.33
CA ASN A 50 4.74 13.24 1.11
C ASN A 50 3.22 13.36 1.37
N PRO A 51 2.75 14.41 2.06
CA PRO A 51 1.37 14.48 2.58
C PRO A 51 0.30 14.58 1.47
N ASN A 52 0.61 15.17 0.33
CA ASN A 52 -0.34 15.45 -0.76
C ASN A 52 0.13 14.97 -2.13
N GLY A 53 1.11 14.13 -2.18
CA GLY A 53 1.80 13.78 -3.41
C GLY A 53 1.30 12.53 -4.10
N HIS A 54 -0.01 12.43 -4.44
CA HIS A 54 -0.46 11.39 -5.35
C HIS A 54 0.28 11.50 -6.69
N PHE A 55 0.85 10.36 -7.15
CA PHE A 55 1.64 10.28 -8.37
C PHE A 55 2.90 11.17 -8.40
N LYS A 56 3.32 11.64 -7.22
CA LYS A 56 4.59 12.36 -7.02
C LYS A 56 5.56 11.46 -6.26
N GLY A 57 6.83 11.75 -6.39
CA GLY A 57 7.90 11.03 -5.72
C GLY A 57 8.61 10.02 -6.61
N ARG A 58 9.46 9.23 -6.00
CA ARG A 58 10.36 8.28 -6.67
C ARG A 58 9.68 6.92 -6.79
N PHE A 59 9.12 6.64 -7.96
CA PHE A 59 8.51 5.35 -8.26
C PHE A 59 9.53 4.22 -8.22
N GLN A 60 9.28 3.21 -7.38
CA GLN A 60 10.15 2.07 -7.21
C GLN A 60 9.50 0.78 -7.73
N PRO A 61 10.27 -0.13 -8.35
CA PRO A 61 9.72 -1.34 -8.92
C PRO A 61 9.14 -2.26 -7.84
N GLY A 62 8.04 -2.92 -8.20
CA GLY A 62 7.39 -3.95 -7.42
C GLY A 62 6.95 -5.09 -8.30
N PHE A 63 6.82 -6.26 -7.72
CA PHE A 63 6.34 -7.46 -8.41
C PHE A 63 5.54 -8.35 -7.46
N GLY A 64 4.72 -9.21 -8.04
CA GLY A 64 3.90 -10.12 -7.25
C GLY A 64 3.23 -11.18 -8.07
N GLY A 65 2.59 -12.10 -7.37
CA GLY A 65 1.78 -13.15 -7.95
C GLY A 65 0.45 -13.28 -7.22
N PHE A 66 -0.54 -13.79 -7.90
CA PHE A 66 -1.85 -13.99 -7.30
C PHE A 66 -2.60 -15.19 -7.89
N MET A 67 -3.53 -15.68 -7.08
CA MET A 67 -4.59 -16.58 -7.50
C MET A 67 -5.94 -15.91 -7.31
N ARG A 68 -6.83 -16.05 -8.30
CA ARG A 68 -8.19 -15.49 -8.24
C ARG A 68 -9.20 -16.60 -8.45
N PHE A 69 -10.19 -16.61 -7.58
CA PHE A 69 -11.35 -17.49 -7.63
C PHE A 69 -12.56 -16.68 -8.10
N ASN A 70 -12.97 -16.85 -9.34
CA ASN A 70 -14.15 -16.16 -9.88
C ASN A 70 -15.40 -16.92 -9.43
N LEU A 71 -16.15 -16.33 -8.50
CA LEU A 71 -17.38 -16.93 -7.93
C LEU A 71 -18.53 -16.84 -8.92
N ASN A 72 -18.58 -15.76 -9.67
CA ASN A 72 -19.48 -15.51 -10.80
C ASN A 72 -18.84 -14.46 -11.76
N ARG A 73 -19.59 -13.99 -12.77
CA ARG A 73 -19.08 -13.03 -13.74
C ARG A 73 -18.80 -11.62 -13.15
N ARG A 74 -19.30 -11.34 -11.94
CA ARG A 74 -19.14 -10.04 -11.29
C ARG A 74 -18.28 -10.10 -10.03
N PHE A 75 -18.26 -11.20 -9.32
CA PHE A 75 -17.56 -11.32 -8.04
C PHE A 75 -16.44 -12.35 -8.10
N GLY A 76 -15.30 -11.99 -7.51
CA GLY A 76 -14.16 -12.85 -7.33
C GLY A 76 -13.48 -12.62 -5.97
N ILE A 77 -12.70 -13.59 -5.55
CA ILE A 77 -11.80 -13.47 -4.40
C ILE A 77 -10.38 -13.70 -4.94
N ARG A 78 -9.48 -12.80 -4.60
CA ARG A 78 -8.07 -12.89 -5.00
C ARG A 78 -7.18 -12.98 -3.77
N ALA A 79 -6.32 -13.98 -3.71
CA ALA A 79 -5.20 -14.06 -2.81
C ALA A 79 -3.91 -13.69 -3.56
N ALA A 80 -3.09 -12.84 -2.98
CA ALA A 80 -1.90 -12.30 -3.63
C ALA A 80 -0.73 -12.14 -2.65
N VAL A 81 0.48 -12.24 -3.19
CA VAL A 81 1.72 -11.84 -2.52
C VAL A 81 2.44 -10.84 -3.41
N HIS A 82 2.81 -9.71 -2.83
CA HIS A 82 3.53 -8.63 -3.52
C HIS A 82 4.78 -8.25 -2.74
N ARG A 83 5.83 -7.87 -3.49
CA ARG A 83 6.95 -7.10 -2.96
C ARG A 83 7.00 -5.77 -3.67
N THR A 84 6.94 -4.68 -2.89
CA THR A 84 6.91 -3.31 -3.39
C THR A 84 7.97 -2.52 -2.64
N ASN A 85 8.75 -1.72 -3.35
CA ASN A 85 9.70 -0.82 -2.72
C ASN A 85 9.11 0.60 -2.68
N LEU A 86 9.37 1.30 -1.60
CA LEU A 86 9.09 2.72 -1.42
C LEU A 86 10.42 3.46 -1.33
N LEU A 87 10.49 4.66 -1.84
CA LEU A 87 11.64 5.56 -1.73
C LEU A 87 11.13 6.99 -1.71
N TYR A 88 11.61 7.78 -0.77
CA TYR A 88 11.32 9.19 -0.72
C TYR A 88 12.50 9.97 -0.12
N HIS A 89 12.63 11.23 -0.53
CA HIS A 89 13.62 12.16 0.00
C HIS A 89 12.92 13.48 0.30
N ASP A 90 13.14 14.03 1.47
CA ASP A 90 12.61 15.33 1.87
C ASP A 90 13.03 16.46 0.92
N SER A 91 14.21 16.35 0.32
CA SER A 91 14.69 17.28 -0.70
C SER A 91 13.81 17.36 -1.95
N ASP A 92 12.94 16.39 -2.20
CA ASP A 92 11.97 16.40 -3.30
C ASP A 92 10.68 17.19 -2.93
N SER A 93 10.55 17.64 -1.68
CA SER A 93 9.41 18.40 -1.19
C SER A 93 9.45 19.86 -1.63
N ASN A 94 8.27 20.42 -1.90
CA ASN A 94 8.12 21.86 -2.11
C ASN A 94 7.88 22.64 -0.78
N ASP A 95 7.71 21.93 0.33
CA ASP A 95 7.60 22.53 1.66
C ASP A 95 9.00 22.82 2.21
N PRO A 96 9.33 24.09 2.49
CA PRO A 96 10.67 24.46 2.96
C PRO A 96 11.06 23.79 4.27
N TRP A 97 10.10 23.52 5.16
CA TRP A 97 10.35 22.85 6.43
C TRP A 97 10.75 21.39 6.21
N ILE A 98 9.99 20.66 5.37
CA ILE A 98 10.31 19.28 5.01
C ILE A 98 11.65 19.22 4.26
N ALA A 99 11.86 20.10 3.27
CA ALA A 99 13.11 20.13 2.51
C ALA A 99 14.33 20.41 3.40
N ASN A 100 14.19 21.29 4.40
CA ASN A 100 15.26 21.56 5.37
C ASN A 100 15.55 20.37 6.29
N ARG A 101 14.54 19.59 6.68
CA ARG A 101 14.70 18.37 7.48
C ARG A 101 15.62 17.35 6.79
N ASN A 102 15.54 17.26 5.46
CA ASN A 102 16.44 16.51 4.59
C ASN A 102 16.60 15.02 4.92
N LEU A 103 15.60 14.41 5.49
CA LEU A 103 15.54 12.97 5.71
C LEU A 103 15.26 12.24 4.40
N HIS A 104 15.65 10.99 4.35
CA HIS A 104 15.31 10.10 3.24
C HIS A 104 15.18 8.68 3.73
N PHE A 105 14.38 7.89 3.04
CA PHE A 105 14.27 6.48 3.33
C PHE A 105 14.00 5.66 2.07
N ARG A 106 14.35 4.38 2.13
CA ARG A 106 13.76 3.33 1.30
C ARG A 106 13.13 2.28 2.20
N ASN A 107 12.06 1.65 1.71
CA ASN A 107 11.40 0.59 2.46
C ASN A 107 10.89 -0.49 1.51
N ALA A 108 11.34 -1.73 1.71
CA ALA A 108 10.90 -2.88 0.94
C ALA A 108 9.76 -3.57 1.67
N ILE A 109 8.54 -3.39 1.19
CA ILE A 109 7.33 -3.96 1.77
C ILE A 109 7.01 -5.28 1.08
N THR A 110 6.87 -6.35 1.88
CA THR A 110 6.32 -7.63 1.43
C THR A 110 4.92 -7.78 2.00
N GLU A 111 3.92 -7.89 1.14
CA GLU A 111 2.49 -7.93 1.47
C GLU A 111 1.86 -9.25 1.03
N GLY A 112 1.16 -9.92 1.95
CA GLY A 112 0.23 -11.01 1.65
C GLY A 112 -1.21 -10.53 1.83
N SER A 113 -2.06 -10.65 0.82
CA SER A 113 -3.41 -10.07 0.81
C SER A 113 -4.49 -11.03 0.34
N VAL A 114 -5.70 -10.82 0.86
CA VAL A 114 -6.93 -11.42 0.36
C VAL A 114 -7.95 -10.30 0.12
N VAL A 115 -8.39 -10.17 -1.12
CA VAL A 115 -9.32 -9.12 -1.53
C VAL A 115 -10.55 -9.70 -2.24
N ALA A 116 -11.69 -9.08 -2.00
CA ALA A 116 -12.89 -9.26 -2.82
C ALA A 116 -12.81 -8.31 -4.02
N GLU A 117 -13.18 -8.81 -5.19
CA GLU A 117 -13.25 -8.04 -6.43
C GLU A 117 -14.69 -7.98 -6.95
N PHE A 118 -15.11 -6.80 -7.37
CA PHE A 118 -16.38 -6.57 -8.03
C PHE A 118 -16.17 -6.03 -9.44
N ASN A 119 -16.54 -6.80 -10.44
CA ASN A 119 -16.51 -6.39 -11.85
C ASN A 119 -17.77 -5.58 -12.19
N TYR A 120 -17.60 -4.38 -12.71
CA TYR A 120 -18.71 -3.52 -13.11
C TYR A 120 -19.54 -4.17 -14.23
N SER A 121 -18.89 -4.72 -15.24
CA SER A 121 -19.53 -5.50 -16.31
C SER A 121 -19.34 -7.00 -16.07
N ARG A 122 -20.15 -7.82 -16.70
CA ARG A 122 -19.92 -9.28 -16.72
C ARG A 122 -18.58 -9.56 -17.36
N TYR A 123 -17.77 -10.40 -16.72
CA TYR A 123 -16.43 -10.69 -17.20
C TYR A 123 -16.07 -12.15 -16.99
N GLN A 124 -15.49 -12.75 -18.03
CA GLN A 124 -14.94 -14.10 -17.99
C GLN A 124 -13.85 -14.23 -19.05
N ILE A 125 -12.67 -14.69 -18.64
CA ILE A 125 -11.57 -14.97 -19.58
C ILE A 125 -12.02 -16.05 -20.58
N GLY A 126 -11.78 -15.79 -21.86
CA GLY A 126 -12.15 -16.69 -22.95
C GLY A 126 -13.54 -16.46 -23.53
N ASN A 127 -14.33 -15.54 -22.97
CA ASN A 127 -15.60 -15.15 -23.55
C ASN A 127 -15.40 -13.97 -24.53
N THR A 128 -15.78 -14.15 -25.78
CA THR A 128 -15.62 -13.12 -26.83
C THR A 128 -16.51 -11.90 -26.64
N LYS A 129 -17.63 -12.04 -25.88
CA LYS A 129 -18.54 -10.95 -25.56
C LYS A 129 -18.10 -10.14 -24.35
N ASP A 130 -17.32 -10.71 -23.45
CA ASP A 130 -16.88 -10.12 -22.19
C ASP A 130 -15.40 -9.67 -22.31
N ARG A 131 -15.10 -8.76 -23.26
CA ARG A 131 -13.71 -8.40 -23.58
C ARG A 131 -13.05 -7.48 -22.55
N PHE A 132 -13.85 -6.68 -21.85
CA PHE A 132 -13.35 -5.62 -20.97
C PHE A 132 -14.26 -5.42 -19.77
N THR A 133 -13.68 -5.13 -18.61
CA THR A 133 -14.42 -4.64 -17.44
C THR A 133 -13.54 -3.73 -16.59
N GLY A 134 -14.15 -2.69 -16.03
CA GLY A 134 -13.64 -2.05 -14.83
C GLY A 134 -13.98 -2.90 -13.61
N TYR A 135 -13.16 -2.85 -12.57
CA TYR A 135 -13.45 -3.50 -11.30
C TYR A 135 -12.98 -2.68 -10.11
N LEU A 136 -13.64 -2.90 -8.99
CA LEU A 136 -13.24 -2.42 -7.67
C LEU A 136 -12.75 -3.59 -6.84
N PHE A 137 -11.88 -3.32 -5.91
CA PHE A 137 -11.46 -4.33 -4.93
C PHE A 137 -11.24 -3.70 -3.56
N ALA A 138 -11.46 -4.50 -2.53
CA ALA A 138 -11.11 -4.21 -1.16
C ALA A 138 -10.87 -5.50 -0.38
N GLY A 139 -10.06 -5.45 0.68
CA GLY A 139 -9.77 -6.62 1.48
C GLY A 139 -8.89 -6.35 2.68
N LEU A 140 -8.17 -7.38 3.08
CA LEU A 140 -7.24 -7.36 4.20
C LEU A 140 -5.87 -7.85 3.75
N SER A 141 -4.84 -7.30 4.35
CA SER A 141 -3.46 -7.74 4.13
C SER A 141 -2.64 -7.71 5.41
N LEU A 142 -1.63 -8.57 5.42
CA LEU A 142 -0.51 -8.56 6.34
C LEU A 142 0.71 -8.11 5.56
N TYR A 143 1.52 -7.26 6.14
CA TYR A 143 2.76 -6.81 5.51
C TYR A 143 3.91 -6.85 6.50
N SER A 144 5.12 -6.99 5.95
CA SER A 144 6.38 -6.75 6.65
C SER A 144 7.15 -5.65 5.94
N HIS A 145 7.83 -4.84 6.72
CA HIS A 145 8.62 -3.71 6.25
C HIS A 145 9.86 -3.50 7.12
N MET A 146 10.85 -2.83 6.56
CA MET A 146 12.05 -2.40 7.26
C MET A 146 12.55 -1.13 6.56
N PRO A 147 12.28 0.06 7.11
CA PRO A 147 12.81 1.29 6.56
C PRO A 147 14.33 1.33 6.73
N GLU A 148 15.00 1.86 5.71
CA GLU A 148 16.45 2.02 5.65
C GLU A 148 16.78 3.42 5.16
N ALA A 149 17.87 4.00 5.66
CA ALA A 149 18.45 5.23 5.13
C ALA A 149 19.93 5.04 4.78
N GLU A 150 20.45 5.92 3.93
CA GLU A 150 21.77 5.81 3.35
C GLU A 150 22.75 6.80 3.97
N ILE A 151 23.94 6.30 4.31
CA ILE A 151 25.10 7.14 4.61
C ILE A 151 26.28 6.60 3.78
N ASP A 152 26.95 7.47 3.06
CA ASP A 152 28.15 7.15 2.26
C ASP A 152 27.99 5.96 1.31
N GLY A 153 26.79 5.83 0.70
CA GLY A 153 26.48 4.75 -0.23
C GLY A 153 26.06 3.42 0.43
N ILE A 154 25.99 3.38 1.75
CA ILE A 154 25.59 2.19 2.52
C ILE A 154 24.23 2.40 3.15
N TRP A 155 23.31 1.45 2.96
CA TRP A 155 21.97 1.47 3.53
C TRP A 155 21.92 0.77 4.87
N TYR A 156 21.36 1.43 5.86
CA TYR A 156 21.22 0.95 7.23
C TYR A 156 19.75 0.84 7.63
N ALA A 157 19.38 -0.27 8.26
CA ALA A 157 18.04 -0.45 8.81
C ALA A 157 17.81 0.50 9.99
N LEU A 158 16.74 1.30 9.94
CA LEU A 158 16.48 2.36 10.92
C LEU A 158 15.85 1.83 12.22
N GLN A 159 14.94 0.87 12.15
CA GLN A 159 14.24 0.31 13.31
C GLN A 159 15.19 -0.20 14.42
N PRO A 160 16.29 -0.95 14.11
CA PRO A 160 17.22 -1.37 15.15
C PRO A 160 18.03 -0.23 15.78
N LEU A 161 18.20 0.87 15.05
CA LEU A 161 18.95 2.03 15.51
C LEU A 161 18.15 2.90 16.50
N GLY A 162 16.81 2.93 16.37
CA GLY A 162 15.97 3.72 17.25
C GLY A 162 16.21 5.22 17.12
N THR A 163 16.19 5.72 15.89
CA THR A 163 16.52 7.12 15.50
C THR A 163 15.70 8.20 16.22
N GLU A 164 14.54 7.86 16.78
CA GLU A 164 13.70 8.73 17.61
C GLU A 164 13.86 8.46 19.12
N GLY A 165 14.91 7.73 19.49
CA GLY A 165 15.22 7.38 20.89
C GLY A 165 14.55 6.08 21.36
N GLN A 166 13.93 5.30 20.50
CA GLN A 166 13.29 4.04 20.89
C GLN A 166 14.32 3.08 21.50
N GLY A 167 14.04 2.67 22.73
CA GLY A 167 14.91 1.78 23.48
C GLY A 167 16.07 2.46 24.19
N THR A 168 16.09 3.79 24.27
CA THR A 168 17.06 4.58 25.03
C THR A 168 16.41 5.23 26.28
N SER A 169 17.19 5.92 27.09
CA SER A 169 16.72 6.71 28.23
C SER A 169 16.12 8.08 27.85
N SER A 170 16.01 8.41 26.56
CA SER A 170 15.40 9.66 26.08
C SER A 170 13.97 9.81 26.59
N ALA A 171 13.57 11.04 26.92
CA ALA A 171 12.26 11.34 27.52
C ALA A 171 11.05 10.92 26.64
N ASN A 172 11.26 10.82 25.33
CA ASN A 172 10.24 10.37 24.37
C ASN A 172 10.44 8.91 23.93
N ALA A 173 11.36 8.19 24.56
CA ALA A 173 11.70 6.82 24.20
C ALA A 173 10.54 5.88 24.50
N GLY A 174 10.00 5.29 23.46
CA GLY A 174 9.07 4.17 23.52
C GLY A 174 9.77 2.85 23.21
N ASN A 175 8.99 1.79 23.11
CA ASN A 175 9.48 0.55 22.52
C ASN A 175 9.71 0.74 21.01
N ARG A 176 10.66 -0.03 20.46
CA ARG A 176 10.84 -0.10 19.01
C ARG A 176 9.54 -0.53 18.35
N TYR A 177 9.17 0.12 17.26
CA TYR A 177 7.95 -0.19 16.52
C TYR A 177 8.02 -1.58 15.85
N ALA A 178 6.85 -2.13 15.57
CA ALA A 178 6.74 -3.42 14.89
C ALA A 178 7.05 -3.29 13.39
N THR A 179 7.83 -4.22 12.86
CA THR A 179 8.15 -4.31 11.43
C THR A 179 7.13 -5.13 10.64
N THR A 180 6.03 -5.52 11.27
CA THR A 180 4.91 -6.23 10.66
C THR A 180 3.61 -5.58 11.07
N GLY A 181 2.65 -5.52 10.14
CA GLY A 181 1.37 -4.88 10.40
C GLY A 181 0.26 -5.39 9.51
N PHE A 182 -0.94 -4.89 9.81
CA PHE A 182 -2.13 -5.09 8.99
C PHE A 182 -2.36 -3.88 8.11
N ALA A 183 -2.94 -4.11 6.91
CA ALA A 183 -3.43 -3.03 6.08
C ALA A 183 -4.77 -3.40 5.44
N VAL A 184 -5.49 -2.38 4.99
CA VAL A 184 -6.67 -2.52 4.14
C VAL A 184 -6.30 -2.06 2.73
N PRO A 185 -6.03 -3.00 1.81
CA PRO A 185 -5.91 -2.70 0.40
C PRO A 185 -7.30 -2.41 -0.19
N PHE A 186 -7.40 -1.33 -0.96
CA PHE A 186 -8.59 -1.00 -1.76
C PHE A 186 -8.20 -0.22 -3.00
N GLY A 187 -9.02 -0.32 -4.04
CA GLY A 187 -8.70 0.37 -5.28
C GLY A 187 -9.60 -0.05 -6.44
N PHE A 188 -9.11 0.26 -7.61
CA PHE A 188 -9.81 -0.04 -8.86
C PHE A 188 -8.84 -0.51 -9.93
N GLY A 189 -9.39 -1.11 -10.96
CA GLY A 189 -8.61 -1.55 -12.09
C GLY A 189 -9.46 -1.86 -13.30
N PHE A 190 -8.79 -2.32 -14.35
CA PHE A 190 -9.38 -2.71 -15.61
C PHE A 190 -8.84 -4.07 -16.03
N LYS A 191 -9.72 -4.91 -16.57
CA LYS A 191 -9.38 -6.23 -17.09
C LYS A 191 -9.68 -6.26 -18.59
N LEU A 192 -8.72 -6.73 -19.38
CA LEU A 192 -8.83 -6.86 -20.82
C LEU A 192 -8.51 -8.30 -21.23
N ASN A 193 -9.48 -8.98 -21.85
CA ASN A 193 -9.24 -10.30 -22.43
C ASN A 193 -8.34 -10.19 -23.66
N LEU A 194 -7.22 -10.92 -23.64
CA LEU A 194 -6.30 -11.02 -24.78
C LEU A 194 -6.64 -12.22 -25.68
N GLY A 195 -7.36 -13.21 -25.15
CA GLY A 195 -7.70 -14.42 -25.89
C GLY A 195 -8.46 -15.44 -25.03
N HIS A 196 -8.42 -16.70 -25.44
CA HIS A 196 -9.19 -17.76 -24.79
C HIS A 196 -8.76 -18.07 -23.36
N PHE A 197 -7.49 -17.87 -23.02
CA PHE A 197 -6.90 -18.28 -21.75
C PHE A 197 -6.22 -17.17 -20.98
N SER A 198 -6.08 -15.98 -21.57
CA SER A 198 -5.25 -14.91 -20.99
C SER A 198 -5.96 -13.56 -20.96
N ALA A 199 -5.55 -12.75 -20.02
CA ALA A 199 -6.01 -11.38 -19.83
C ALA A 199 -4.89 -10.49 -19.31
N LEU A 200 -4.97 -9.21 -19.61
CA LEU A 200 -4.15 -8.15 -19.06
C LEU A 200 -5.00 -7.35 -18.07
N ASN A 201 -4.45 -7.02 -16.92
CA ASN A 201 -5.12 -6.15 -15.96
C ASN A 201 -4.22 -4.96 -15.63
N PHE A 202 -4.84 -3.81 -15.44
CA PHE A 202 -4.24 -2.59 -14.91
C PHE A 202 -4.91 -2.31 -13.58
N GLU A 203 -4.14 -2.04 -12.54
CA GLU A 203 -4.65 -1.83 -11.20
C GLU A 203 -3.95 -0.65 -10.54
N TRP A 204 -4.72 0.18 -9.86
CA TRP A 204 -4.26 1.13 -8.88
C TRP A 204 -4.94 0.84 -7.55
N GLY A 205 -4.18 0.76 -6.49
CA GLY A 205 -4.72 0.49 -5.16
C GLY A 205 -3.92 1.13 -4.06
N MET A 206 -4.63 1.65 -3.08
CA MET A 206 -4.08 2.22 -1.85
C MET A 206 -4.11 1.17 -0.74
N ARG A 207 -3.16 1.25 0.16
CA ARG A 207 -3.09 0.49 1.41
C ARG A 207 -3.16 1.46 2.56
N ARG A 208 -4.24 1.40 3.32
CA ARG A 208 -4.33 2.07 4.59
C ARG A 208 -3.68 1.19 5.65
N THR A 209 -2.64 1.69 6.27
CA THR A 209 -1.97 1.05 7.42
C THR A 209 -2.39 1.72 8.72
N TRP A 210 -1.95 1.19 9.85
CA TRP A 210 -2.11 1.77 11.19
C TRP A 210 -0.74 1.91 11.86
N THR A 211 0.23 2.34 11.11
CA THR A 211 1.57 2.67 11.57
C THR A 211 1.98 4.02 11.02
N ASP A 212 2.80 4.70 11.75
CA ASP A 212 3.42 5.99 11.44
C ASP A 212 4.94 5.82 11.26
N HIS A 213 5.37 4.60 10.92
CA HIS A 213 6.79 4.25 10.86
C HIS A 213 7.16 3.52 9.56
N LEU A 214 6.41 3.74 8.47
CA LEU A 214 6.84 3.22 7.17
C LEU A 214 8.09 3.95 6.66
N ASP A 215 8.29 5.18 7.11
CA ASP A 215 9.44 6.04 6.79
C ASP A 215 10.39 6.27 7.97
N ASP A 216 10.08 5.71 9.17
CA ASP A 216 10.82 5.93 10.42
C ASP A 216 10.73 7.37 10.95
N VAL A 217 9.66 8.10 10.60
CA VAL A 217 9.46 9.51 11.01
C VAL A 217 8.09 9.66 11.64
N ALA A 218 8.01 9.79 12.97
CA ALA A 218 6.72 9.76 13.66
C ALA A 218 6.57 10.72 14.83
N GLY A 219 7.58 11.39 15.30
CA GLY A 219 7.45 12.11 16.55
C GLY A 219 8.36 13.30 16.73
N TYR A 220 9.07 13.28 17.81
CA TYR A 220 9.99 14.34 18.22
C TYR A 220 11.43 13.83 18.14
N TYR A 221 12.34 14.76 17.87
CA TYR A 221 13.76 14.44 17.97
C TYR A 221 14.14 14.02 19.39
N ALA A 222 14.88 12.92 19.48
CA ALA A 222 15.56 12.51 20.70
C ALA A 222 16.82 13.35 20.92
N SER A 223 17.38 13.35 22.12
CA SER A 223 18.68 13.96 22.37
C SER A 223 19.78 13.24 21.60
N LEU A 224 20.53 13.99 20.79
CA LEU A 224 21.63 13.46 20.00
C LEU A 224 22.72 12.84 20.88
N ALA A 225 23.02 13.46 22.02
CA ALA A 225 23.98 12.93 22.96
C ALA A 225 23.56 11.57 23.56
N VAL A 226 22.26 11.41 23.87
CA VAL A 226 21.72 10.11 24.35
C VAL A 226 21.74 9.07 23.22
N LEU A 227 21.44 9.45 21.99
CA LEU A 227 21.51 8.54 20.85
C LEU A 227 22.94 8.07 20.61
N GLU A 228 23.93 8.97 20.64
CA GLU A 228 25.34 8.62 20.46
C GLU A 228 25.83 7.65 21.57
N GLU A 229 25.50 7.95 22.86
CA GLU A 229 25.94 7.16 23.99
C GLU A 229 25.29 5.79 24.10
N GLU A 230 23.95 5.70 23.91
CA GLU A 230 23.17 4.47 24.16
C GLU A 230 22.86 3.65 22.92
N ALA A 231 22.72 4.29 21.75
CA ALA A 231 22.39 3.63 20.49
C ALA A 231 23.53 3.68 19.45
N GLY A 232 24.55 4.49 19.70
CA GLY A 232 25.75 4.62 18.87
C GLY A 232 25.68 5.74 17.83
N GLN A 233 26.85 6.16 17.36
CA GLN A 233 27.03 7.28 16.42
C GLN A 233 26.16 7.18 15.16
N LEU A 234 25.90 5.97 14.67
CA LEU A 234 25.08 5.76 13.48
C LEU A 234 23.61 6.16 13.71
N SER A 235 23.09 5.91 14.91
CA SER A 235 21.74 6.34 15.30
C SER A 235 21.64 7.86 15.35
N GLU A 236 22.61 8.53 15.92
CA GLU A 236 22.70 9.99 15.93
C GLU A 236 22.71 10.57 14.53
N LEU A 237 23.62 10.10 13.66
CA LEU A 237 23.79 10.61 12.30
C LEU A 237 22.53 10.43 11.43
N LEU A 238 21.80 9.33 11.60
CA LEU A 238 20.57 9.05 10.82
C LEU A 238 19.31 9.67 11.43
N SER A 239 19.36 10.11 12.68
CA SER A 239 18.27 10.83 13.32
C SER A 239 18.14 12.28 12.82
N GLU A 240 19.26 12.95 12.52
CA GLU A 240 19.33 14.37 12.24
C GLU A 240 20.11 14.66 10.96
N SER A 241 19.45 15.25 9.95
CA SER A 241 20.04 15.54 8.63
C SER A 241 19.76 16.97 8.15
N ARG A 242 19.26 17.88 9.00
CA ARG A 242 18.89 19.24 8.61
C ARG A 242 20.00 20.00 7.90
N ILE A 243 19.65 20.67 6.80
CA ILE A 243 20.57 21.47 5.98
C ILE A 243 20.93 22.77 6.69
N GLU A 244 19.89 23.49 7.17
CA GLU A 244 20.07 24.74 7.92
C GLU A 244 19.68 24.48 9.37
N ARG A 245 20.62 24.68 10.27
CA ARG A 245 20.38 24.65 11.71
C ARG A 245 20.28 26.10 12.17
N GLU A 246 19.11 26.52 12.66
CA GLU A 246 18.95 27.82 13.28
C GLU A 246 19.75 27.87 14.58
N GLY A 247 20.75 28.76 14.61
CA GLY A 247 21.63 28.93 15.77
C GLY A 247 22.79 27.97 15.85
N ASN A 248 23.64 28.09 16.84
CA ASN A 248 24.72 27.19 17.13
C ASN A 248 24.15 25.79 17.42
N LEU A 249 24.44 24.79 16.60
CA LEU A 249 24.34 23.33 16.79
C LEU A 249 23.56 22.88 18.07
N GLU A 250 22.40 23.47 18.34
CA GLU A 250 21.59 23.04 19.46
C GLU A 250 20.98 21.68 19.18
N ASP A 251 21.05 20.80 20.18
CA ASP A 251 20.39 19.51 20.19
C ASP A 251 18.90 19.71 19.84
N PRO A 252 18.36 19.09 18.78
CA PRO A 252 16.98 19.29 18.35
C PRO A 252 15.94 18.67 19.31
N VAL A 253 16.36 18.18 20.43
CA VAL A 253 15.52 17.49 21.41
C VAL A 253 14.20 18.19 21.66
N GLY A 254 13.09 17.46 21.51
CA GLY A 254 11.75 17.98 21.71
C GLY A 254 11.20 18.82 20.55
N GLN A 255 11.96 19.08 19.50
CA GLN A 255 11.42 19.61 18.24
C GLN A 255 10.68 18.52 17.47
N MET A 256 9.68 18.90 16.68
CA MET A 256 8.92 17.96 15.87
C MET A 256 9.80 17.41 14.75
N ARG A 257 9.92 16.07 14.68
CA ARG A 257 10.57 15.33 13.59
C ARG A 257 9.54 14.86 12.58
N GLY A 258 8.42 14.35 13.05
CA GLY A 258 7.24 13.95 12.31
C GLY A 258 5.95 14.38 12.99
N TYR A 259 4.82 14.17 12.34
CA TYR A 259 3.51 14.52 12.87
C TYR A 259 2.71 13.27 13.25
N ASN A 260 2.62 12.95 14.52
CA ASN A 260 1.96 11.74 15.07
C ASN A 260 0.45 11.61 14.77
N GLY A 261 -0.12 12.44 13.94
CA GLY A 261 -1.56 12.49 13.69
C GLY A 261 -2.03 11.80 12.41
N LEU A 262 -1.13 11.29 11.59
CA LEU A 262 -1.44 10.72 10.29
C LEU A 262 -0.75 9.37 10.10
N ASP A 263 -1.53 8.28 10.16
CA ASP A 263 -1.01 6.96 9.76
C ASP A 263 -0.48 6.99 8.32
N ASP A 264 0.65 6.38 8.12
CA ASP A 264 1.28 6.21 6.81
C ASP A 264 0.44 5.35 5.87
N ARG A 265 0.57 5.61 4.60
CA ARG A 265 -0.11 4.89 3.52
C ARG A 265 0.86 4.66 2.39
N PHE A 266 0.55 3.69 1.56
CA PHE A 266 1.26 3.54 0.29
C PHE A 266 0.28 3.12 -0.81
N ALA A 267 0.62 3.47 -2.03
CA ALA A 267 -0.15 3.07 -3.19
C ALA A 267 0.70 2.24 -4.14
N VAL A 268 0.06 1.33 -4.84
CA VAL A 268 0.69 0.45 -5.83
C VAL A 268 -0.07 0.58 -7.14
N MET A 269 0.66 0.84 -8.21
CA MET A 269 0.18 0.71 -9.58
C MET A 269 0.80 -0.52 -10.20
N SER A 270 0.01 -1.33 -10.87
CA SER A 270 0.53 -2.55 -11.48
C SER A 270 -0.15 -2.90 -12.79
N VAL A 271 0.62 -3.59 -13.62
CA VAL A 271 0.12 -4.30 -14.80
C VAL A 271 0.31 -5.78 -14.51
N SER A 272 -0.73 -6.58 -14.71
CA SER A 272 -0.66 -8.01 -14.46
C SER A 272 -1.13 -8.83 -15.64
N PHE A 273 -0.43 -9.92 -15.87
CA PHE A 273 -0.79 -10.92 -16.85
C PHE A 273 -1.47 -12.10 -16.16
N THR A 274 -2.66 -12.45 -16.59
CA THR A 274 -3.51 -13.45 -15.94
C THR A 274 -3.81 -14.60 -16.89
N PHE A 275 -3.76 -15.82 -16.36
CA PHE A 275 -4.12 -17.03 -17.07
C PHE A 275 -5.25 -17.77 -16.39
N ARG A 276 -6.15 -18.34 -17.19
CA ARG A 276 -7.16 -19.28 -16.71
C ARG A 276 -6.51 -20.65 -16.52
N ILE A 277 -6.73 -21.25 -15.34
CA ILE A 277 -6.12 -22.54 -14.98
C ILE A 277 -7.11 -23.70 -15.22
N ASP A 278 -8.41 -23.44 -15.11
CA ASP A 278 -9.42 -24.47 -15.28
C ASP A 278 -9.46 -24.96 -16.73
N LYS A 279 -9.70 -26.26 -16.90
CA LYS A 279 -10.06 -26.80 -18.21
C LYS A 279 -11.32 -26.09 -18.68
N SER A 280 -11.27 -25.45 -19.85
CA SER A 280 -12.49 -24.94 -20.50
C SER A 280 -13.44 -26.12 -20.67
N PRO A 281 -14.71 -26.03 -20.25
CA PRO A 281 -15.67 -27.00 -20.72
C PRO A 281 -15.62 -26.93 -22.26
N THR A 282 -15.49 -28.06 -22.87
CA THR A 282 -15.61 -28.20 -24.33
C THR A 282 -17.04 -27.87 -24.74
N THR A 283 -17.38 -26.58 -24.70
CA THR A 283 -18.58 -26.10 -25.40
C THR A 283 -18.24 -26.07 -26.86
N CYS A 284 -18.83 -27.00 -27.59
CA CYS A 284 -18.89 -26.98 -29.05
C CYS A 284 -19.20 -25.56 -29.50
N TRP A 285 -18.42 -25.08 -30.46
CA TRP A 285 -18.66 -23.83 -31.15
C TRP A 285 -20.05 -23.90 -31.78
N GLU A 286 -21.03 -23.21 -31.22
CA GLU A 286 -22.18 -22.79 -32.02
C GLU A 286 -21.68 -21.67 -32.94
N ARG A 287 -21.67 -22.02 -34.23
CA ARG A 287 -21.39 -21.13 -35.34
C ARG A 287 -22.44 -20.04 -35.46
#